data_4309826ce91689140211b7fa357cbeb0
#
_entry.id   4309826ce91689140211b7fa357cbeb0
#
_cell.length_a   1.000
_cell.length_b   1.000
_cell.length_c   1.000
_cell.angle_alpha   90.00
_cell.angle_beta   90.00
_cell.angle_gamma   90.00
#
_symmetry.space_group_name_H-M   'P 1'
#
loop_
_entity.id
_entity.type
_entity.pdbx_description
1 polymer ?
#
loop_
_entity_poly.entity_id
_entity_poly.type
_entity_poly.pdbx_seq_one_letter_code
_entity_poly.pdbx_strand_id
1 'polypeptide(L)'
;LAAALAHDPELLVLDEATAGLDPVVRGELMDLFLEFIQDERHSIIMSSHITADLEQVADSIAYLHKGQLLFHENKDELLQSYGVLRCGEDVLTSLPAAGGVHHARGLWV
;
A
#
# COMPACT_ATOMS: atom_id res chain seq x y z
N LEU A 1 17.00 -8.40 4.90
CA LEU A 1 16.24 -7.85 6.05
C LEU A 1 16.97 -8.08 7.38
N ALA A 2 17.51 -9.28 7.63
CA ALA A 2 18.26 -9.55 8.85
C ALA A 2 19.45 -8.58 9.04
N ALA A 3 20.16 -8.25 7.96
CA ALA A 3 21.25 -7.28 8.00
C ALA A 3 20.75 -5.85 8.29
N ALA A 4 19.58 -5.47 7.81
CA ALA A 4 18.98 -4.16 8.07
C ALA A 4 18.55 -3.99 9.53
N LEU A 5 18.11 -5.08 10.18
CA LEU A 5 17.68 -5.08 11.58
C LEU A 5 18.83 -5.26 12.58
N ALA A 6 20.01 -5.73 12.13
CA ALA A 6 21.11 -6.13 13.01
C ALA A 6 21.75 -4.98 13.82
N HIS A 7 21.55 -3.73 13.43
CA HIS A 7 22.14 -2.55 14.08
C HIS A 7 21.12 -1.65 14.81
N ASP A 8 19.93 -2.19 15.11
CA ASP A 8 18.85 -1.50 15.81
C ASP A 8 18.47 -0.14 15.16
N PRO A 9 18.00 -0.15 13.90
CA PRO A 9 17.70 1.07 13.18
C PRO A 9 16.39 1.71 13.68
N GLU A 10 16.35 3.02 13.70
CA GLU A 10 15.11 3.77 13.95
C GLU A 10 14.22 3.84 12.67
N LEU A 11 14.84 3.78 11.49
CA LEU A 11 14.16 3.82 10.20
C LEU A 11 14.58 2.63 9.32
N LEU A 12 13.60 1.85 8.88
CA LEU A 12 13.76 0.86 7.83
C LEU A 12 13.26 1.41 6.49
N VAL A 13 14.08 1.28 5.46
CA VAL A 13 13.68 1.59 4.08
C VAL A 13 13.74 0.30 3.27
N LEU A 14 12.59 -0.16 2.80
CA LEU A 14 12.43 -1.48 2.17
C LEU A 14 11.82 -1.32 0.76
N ASP A 15 12.45 -1.93 -0.21
CA ASP A 15 11.97 -1.97 -1.58
C ASP A 15 11.47 -3.38 -1.91
N GLU A 16 10.16 -3.52 -2.16
CA GLU A 16 9.50 -4.77 -2.53
C GLU A 16 9.86 -5.95 -1.61
N ALA A 17 9.95 -5.71 -0.30
CA ALA A 17 10.48 -6.68 0.67
C ALA A 17 9.70 -8.01 0.74
N THR A 18 8.45 -8.03 0.31
CA THR A 18 7.55 -9.19 0.33
C THR A 18 7.43 -9.88 -1.03
N ALA A 19 8.01 -9.31 -2.06
CA ALA A 19 7.91 -9.83 -3.42
C ALA A 19 8.52 -11.24 -3.53
N GLY A 20 7.79 -12.16 -4.13
CA GLY A 20 8.26 -13.54 -4.36
C GLY A 20 8.28 -14.45 -3.14
N LEU A 21 7.84 -13.98 -1.97
CA LEU A 21 7.71 -14.81 -0.78
C LEU A 21 6.42 -15.63 -0.83
N ASP A 22 6.49 -16.86 -0.27
CA ASP A 22 5.28 -17.63 -0.07
C ASP A 22 4.35 -16.97 0.99
N PRO A 23 3.05 -17.27 0.99
CA PRO A 23 2.09 -16.62 1.87
C PRO A 23 2.40 -16.74 3.37
N VAL A 24 2.99 -17.85 3.81
CA VAL A 24 3.33 -18.08 5.23
C VAL A 24 4.48 -17.17 5.64
N VAL A 25 5.58 -17.20 4.88
CA VAL A 25 6.76 -16.34 5.14
C VAL A 25 6.40 -14.86 5.05
N ARG A 26 5.53 -14.50 4.11
CA ARG A 26 5.05 -13.12 3.99
C ARG A 26 4.25 -12.69 5.22
N GLY A 27 3.39 -13.56 5.75
CA GLY A 27 2.66 -13.30 6.99
C GLY A 27 3.60 -13.08 8.18
N GLU A 28 4.59 -13.96 8.36
CA GLU A 28 5.61 -13.82 9.42
C GLU A 28 6.38 -12.51 9.30
N LEU A 29 6.70 -12.08 8.09
CA LEU A 29 7.37 -10.82 7.85
C LEU A 29 6.49 -9.59 8.18
N MET A 30 5.20 -9.67 7.87
CA MET A 30 4.24 -8.62 8.26
C MET A 30 4.12 -8.50 9.77
N ASP A 31 4.07 -9.62 10.49
CA ASP A 31 4.02 -9.64 11.95
C ASP A 31 5.31 -9.02 12.54
N LEU A 32 6.46 -9.31 11.96
CA LEU A 32 7.74 -8.69 12.35
C LEU A 32 7.72 -7.17 12.16
N PHE A 33 7.16 -6.67 11.06
CA PHE A 33 7.03 -5.23 10.82
C PHE A 33 6.10 -4.57 11.83
N LEU A 34 4.97 -5.20 12.13
CA LEU A 34 4.04 -4.72 13.14
C LEU A 34 4.68 -4.69 14.53
N GLU A 35 5.48 -5.67 14.88
CA GLU A 35 6.24 -5.68 16.14
C GLU A 35 7.29 -4.57 16.17
N PHE A 36 8.01 -4.36 15.06
CA PHE A 36 9.04 -3.32 14.96
C PHE A 36 8.47 -1.91 15.17
N ILE A 37 7.31 -1.60 14.61
CA ILE A 37 6.67 -0.28 14.76
C ILE A 37 5.92 -0.08 16.07
N GLN A 38 5.90 -1.06 16.99
CA GLN A 38 5.36 -0.88 18.35
C GLN A 38 6.17 0.15 19.14
N ASP A 39 7.47 0.28 18.87
CA ASP A 39 8.29 1.34 19.45
C ASP A 39 8.10 2.63 18.64
N GLU A 40 7.60 3.68 19.29
CA GLU A 40 7.31 4.98 18.66
C GLU A 40 8.53 5.65 18.01
N ARG A 41 9.73 5.19 18.34
CA ARG A 41 10.99 5.66 17.71
C ARG A 41 11.23 5.01 16.36
N HIS A 42 10.55 3.91 16.07
CA HIS A 42 10.75 3.14 14.86
C HIS A 42 9.78 3.55 13.75
N SER A 43 10.27 3.56 12.54
CA SER A 43 9.50 3.86 11.34
C SER A 43 9.89 2.96 10.19
N ILE A 44 8.93 2.68 9.32
CA ILE A 44 9.15 1.89 8.09
C ILE A 44 8.66 2.70 6.88
N ILE A 45 9.52 2.80 5.87
CA ILE A 45 9.13 3.20 4.52
C ILE A 45 9.26 1.97 3.65
N MET A 46 8.15 1.52 3.06
CA MET A 46 8.12 0.32 2.25
C MET A 46 7.45 0.57 0.91
N SER A 47 8.11 0.16 -0.18
CA SER A 47 7.44 0.02 -1.47
C SER A 47 6.84 -1.37 -1.60
N SER A 48 5.64 -1.46 -2.15
CA SER A 48 5.00 -2.72 -2.51
C SER A 48 3.95 -2.52 -3.60
N HIS A 49 3.81 -3.49 -4.48
CA HIS A 49 2.70 -3.58 -5.42
C HIS A 49 1.57 -4.48 -4.89
N ILE A 50 1.75 -5.06 -3.70
CA ILE A 50 0.76 -5.93 -3.03
C ILE A 50 -0.02 -5.07 -2.04
N THR A 51 -1.22 -4.65 -2.43
CA THR A 51 -2.06 -3.76 -1.63
C THR A 51 -2.45 -4.34 -0.28
N ALA A 52 -2.63 -5.66 -0.18
CA ALA A 52 -2.94 -6.33 1.06
C ALA A 52 -1.85 -6.16 2.15
N ASP A 53 -0.59 -6.10 1.74
CA ASP A 53 0.51 -5.86 2.68
C ASP A 53 0.47 -4.43 3.21
N LEU A 54 0.18 -3.46 2.34
CA LEU A 54 0.04 -2.05 2.72
C LEU A 54 -1.18 -1.84 3.64
N GLU A 55 -2.29 -2.49 3.35
CA GLU A 55 -3.48 -2.43 4.21
C GLU A 55 -3.21 -2.95 5.62
N GLN A 56 -2.35 -3.96 5.75
CA GLN A 56 -2.03 -4.58 7.03
C GLN A 56 -1.11 -3.72 7.91
N VAL A 57 -0.08 -3.10 7.34
CA VAL A 57 0.99 -2.46 8.13
C VAL A 57 1.09 -0.95 7.98
N ALA A 58 0.57 -0.35 6.92
CA ALA A 58 0.75 1.07 6.65
C ALA A 58 -0.25 1.93 7.44
N ASP A 59 0.21 3.06 7.97
CA ASP A 59 -0.62 4.14 8.50
C ASP A 59 -0.96 5.16 7.41
N SER A 60 -0.03 5.40 6.51
CA SER A 60 -0.19 6.32 5.37
C SER A 60 0.27 5.66 4.08
N ILE A 61 -0.42 5.99 3.00
CA ILE A 61 -0.14 5.47 1.66
C ILE A 61 0.17 6.60 0.71
N ALA A 62 1.28 6.46 -0.02
CA ALA A 62 1.67 7.35 -1.10
C ALA A 62 1.61 6.58 -2.43
N TYR A 63 0.98 7.16 -3.43
CA TYR A 63 0.88 6.56 -4.75
C TYR A 63 1.71 7.31 -5.77
N LEU A 64 2.69 6.61 -6.34
CA LEU A 64 3.58 7.13 -7.37
C LEU A 64 3.23 6.55 -8.74
N HIS A 65 3.09 7.41 -9.72
CA HIS A 65 2.85 7.02 -11.10
C HIS A 65 3.64 7.89 -12.08
N LYS A 66 4.41 7.27 -12.97
CA LYS A 66 5.25 7.96 -13.97
C LYS A 66 6.09 9.10 -13.40
N GLY A 67 6.70 8.86 -12.24
CA GLY A 67 7.55 9.84 -11.57
C GLY A 67 6.81 10.97 -10.85
N GLN A 68 5.49 10.87 -10.72
CA GLN A 68 4.67 11.85 -10.02
C GLN A 68 4.01 11.24 -8.80
N LEU A 69 4.00 11.99 -7.71
CA LEU A 69 3.21 11.66 -6.53
C LEU A 69 1.76 12.08 -6.78
N LEU A 70 0.86 11.12 -6.95
CA LEU A 70 -0.54 11.40 -7.21
C LEU A 70 -1.32 11.71 -5.93
N PHE A 71 -1.05 10.98 -4.86
CA PHE A 71 -1.58 11.28 -3.54
C PHE A 71 -0.67 10.74 -2.43
N HIS A 72 -0.83 11.31 -1.24
CA HIS A 72 -0.29 10.82 0.01
C HIS A 72 -1.31 11.08 1.10
N GLU A 73 -1.93 10.04 1.62
CA GLU A 73 -3.04 10.14 2.54
C GLU A 73 -2.98 9.07 3.64
N ASN A 74 -3.67 9.33 4.73
CA ASN A 74 -3.88 8.33 5.77
C ASN A 74 -4.69 7.15 5.18
N LYS A 75 -4.29 5.93 5.52
CA LYS A 75 -4.92 4.71 5.00
C LYS A 75 -6.42 4.65 5.29
N ASP A 76 -6.84 5.00 6.51
CA ASP A 76 -8.25 4.91 6.90
C ASP A 76 -9.11 5.93 6.15
N GLU A 77 -8.58 7.14 5.92
CA GLU A 77 -9.25 8.15 5.09
C GLU A 77 -9.35 7.69 3.64
N LEU A 78 -8.29 7.08 3.11
CA LEU A 78 -8.27 6.52 1.77
C LEU A 78 -9.36 5.44 1.60
N LEU A 79 -9.44 4.49 2.53
CA LEU A 79 -10.43 3.41 2.51
C LEU A 79 -11.88 3.92 2.63
N GLN A 80 -12.11 5.04 3.31
CA GLN A 80 -13.42 5.66 3.41
C GLN A 80 -13.79 6.48 2.17
N SER A 81 -12.81 7.05 1.49
CA SER A 81 -13.02 7.97 0.37
C SER A 81 -13.14 7.26 -0.98
N TYR A 82 -12.62 6.04 -1.09
CA TYR A 82 -12.58 5.29 -2.34
C TYR A 82 -13.35 3.98 -2.23
N GLY A 83 -13.94 3.57 -3.33
CA GLY A 83 -14.68 2.33 -3.45
C GLY A 83 -14.44 1.67 -4.80
N VAL A 84 -14.69 0.37 -4.87
CA VAL A 84 -14.64 -0.40 -6.12
C VAL A 84 -16.05 -0.50 -6.69
N LEU A 85 -16.28 0.15 -7.82
CA LEU A 85 -17.52 0.02 -8.58
C LEU A 85 -17.37 -1.08 -9.62
N ARG A 86 -18.15 -2.14 -9.48
CA ARG A 86 -18.28 -3.18 -10.51
C ARG A 86 -19.50 -2.90 -11.36
N CYS A 87 -19.28 -2.56 -12.61
CA CYS A 87 -20.35 -2.25 -13.55
C CYS A 87 -20.03 -2.74 -14.96
N GLY A 88 -21.06 -2.78 -15.81
CA GLY A 88 -20.90 -3.03 -17.25
C GLY A 88 -20.26 -1.83 -17.95
N GLU A 89 -19.75 -2.06 -19.15
CA GLU A 89 -19.06 -1.05 -19.95
C GLU A 89 -19.96 0.13 -20.35
N ASP A 90 -21.24 -0.12 -20.52
CA ASP A 90 -22.28 0.87 -20.78
C ASP A 90 -22.50 1.84 -19.61
N VAL A 91 -22.43 1.35 -18.39
CA VAL A 91 -22.52 2.18 -17.18
C VAL A 91 -21.24 2.98 -16.99
N LEU A 92 -20.09 2.37 -17.26
CA LEU A 92 -18.79 3.02 -17.12
C LEU A 92 -18.66 4.24 -18.05
N THR A 93 -19.14 4.15 -19.29
CA THR A 93 -19.12 5.24 -20.25
C THR A 93 -20.09 6.37 -19.92
N SER A 94 -21.12 6.10 -19.12
CA SER A 94 -22.10 7.09 -18.67
C SER A 94 -21.66 7.87 -17.41
N LEU A 95 -20.61 7.42 -16.72
CA LEU A 95 -20.09 8.10 -15.54
C LEU A 95 -19.40 9.42 -15.93
N PRO A 96 -19.65 10.51 -15.18
CA PRO A 96 -18.98 11.78 -15.45
C PRO A 96 -17.46 11.61 -15.28
N ALA A 97 -16.71 12.17 -16.23
CA ALA A 97 -15.25 12.14 -16.23
C ALA A 97 -14.62 12.94 -15.06
N ALA A 98 -15.41 13.69 -14.33
CA ALA A 98 -14.99 14.46 -13.18
C ALA A 98 -15.16 13.64 -11.90
N GLY A 99 -14.09 13.34 -11.23
CA GLY A 99 -14.11 12.86 -9.88
C GLY A 99 -13.64 11.44 -9.64
N GLY A 100 -12.47 11.10 -10.15
CA GLY A 100 -11.73 10.03 -9.52
C GLY A 100 -11.97 8.61 -9.99
N VAL A 101 -12.48 8.39 -11.18
CA VAL A 101 -12.37 7.08 -11.82
C VAL A 101 -10.99 6.99 -12.45
N HIS A 102 -10.09 6.28 -11.82
CA HIS A 102 -8.68 6.18 -12.25
C HIS A 102 -8.41 5.03 -13.19
N HIS A 103 -9.44 4.22 -13.56
CA HIS A 103 -9.19 3.13 -14.43
C HIS A 103 -10.31 2.66 -15.31
N ALA A 104 -9.95 2.24 -16.46
CA ALA A 104 -10.79 1.52 -17.39
C ALA A 104 -10.24 0.11 -17.59
N ARG A 105 -11.02 -0.88 -17.45
CA ARG A 105 -10.76 -2.30 -17.56
C ARG A 105 -10.53 -3.04 -16.28
N GLY A 106 -11.57 -3.09 -15.51
CA GLY A 106 -11.72 -4.06 -14.46
C GLY A 106 -10.84 -3.92 -13.24
N LEU A 107 -10.19 -2.77 -13.11
CA LEU A 107 -9.45 -2.46 -11.98
C LEU A 107 -9.42 -1.05 -11.72
N TRP A 108 -9.77 -0.57 -10.67
CA TRP A 108 -9.89 0.41 -10.23
C TRP A 108 -9.64 1.02 -9.20
N VAL A 109 -9.46 2.03 -9.01
CA VAL A 109 -9.19 2.68 -7.75
C VAL A 109 -10.08 3.87 -7.54
#